data_d83207f1401152ae198a35890b6b553e
#
_entry.id   d83207f1401152ae198a35890b6b553e
#
_cell.length_a   1.000
_cell.length_b   1.000
_cell.length_c   1.000
_cell.angle_alpha   90.00
_cell.angle_beta   90.00
_cell.angle_gamma   90.00
#
_symmetry.space_group_name_H-M   'P 1'
#
loop_
_entity.id
_entity.type
_entity.pdbx_description
1 polymer ?
#
loop_
_entity_poly.entity_id
_entity_poly.type
_entity_poly.pdbx_seq_one_letter_code
_entity_poly.pdbx_strand_id
1 'polypeptide(L)'
;MAKKPAPTEKRIVLPGVSWQQFETLLDELGQNRTARLTYDRGKLEMMTPLEEHERCSRLIESLMLVVADEMEVQINAIGSVLLKRADLGCVAQPDASYYLTEKIRLPNRAELDLNQTPPPDIAVEVAITKSSLNRFAIYAALGLPEVWQYWTTIGDHVLKGNLLIYQLQNGQYVQCLNSPTFPFLPAKRVLEFLDQSDKIGLAQALTVFRSWIQEQRSLNT
;
A
#
# COMPACT_ATOMS: atom_id res chain seq x y z
N MET A 1 27.12 24.89 -9.43
CA MET A 1 25.66 24.96 -9.21
C MET A 1 25.34 24.15 -7.95
N ALA A 2 24.77 24.78 -6.92
CA ALA A 2 24.35 24.06 -5.72
C ALA A 2 23.21 23.07 -6.09
N LYS A 3 23.37 21.78 -5.78
CA LYS A 3 22.29 20.78 -5.96
C LYS A 3 21.08 21.26 -5.16
N LYS A 4 19.94 21.41 -5.84
CA LYS A 4 18.67 21.69 -5.17
C LYS A 4 18.44 20.57 -4.14
N PRO A 5 18.10 20.88 -2.88
CA PRO A 5 17.84 19.84 -1.89
C PRO A 5 16.76 18.91 -2.43
N ALA A 6 16.95 17.61 -2.25
CA ALA A 6 15.95 16.62 -2.65
C ALA A 6 14.61 16.94 -1.94
N PRO A 7 13.47 16.76 -2.61
CA PRO A 7 12.18 16.94 -1.97
C PRO A 7 12.09 16.02 -0.75
N THR A 8 11.60 16.53 0.35
CA THR A 8 11.41 15.75 1.57
C THR A 8 9.93 15.54 1.82
N GLU A 9 9.58 14.33 2.22
CA GLU A 9 8.24 13.99 2.66
C GLU A 9 7.85 14.88 3.86
N LYS A 10 6.76 15.61 3.70
CA LYS A 10 6.26 16.49 4.77
C LYS A 10 5.27 15.72 5.63
N ARG A 11 5.55 15.64 6.94
CA ARG A 11 4.66 15.05 7.93
C ARG A 11 4.33 16.05 9.01
N ILE A 12 3.07 16.14 9.40
CA ILE A 12 2.57 16.94 10.51
C ILE A 12 1.85 15.97 11.44
N VAL A 13 2.15 16.05 12.73
CA VAL A 13 1.49 15.25 13.77
C VAL A 13 0.80 16.16 14.74
N LEU A 14 -0.49 15.95 14.93
CA LEU A 14 -1.35 16.67 15.86
C LEU A 14 -1.76 15.72 16.98
N PRO A 15 -1.26 15.90 18.20
CA PRO A 15 -1.74 15.18 19.37
C PRO A 15 -3.03 15.80 19.92
N GLY A 16 -3.80 15.00 20.67
CA GLY A 16 -5.00 15.47 21.36
C GLY A 16 -6.20 15.74 20.44
N VAL A 17 -6.21 15.22 19.22
CA VAL A 17 -7.32 15.35 18.28
C VAL A 17 -8.41 14.33 18.65
N SER A 18 -9.59 14.77 19.09
CA SER A 18 -10.71 13.87 19.33
C SER A 18 -11.24 13.26 18.02
N TRP A 19 -11.96 12.14 18.12
CA TRP A 19 -12.59 11.52 16.95
C TRP A 19 -13.53 12.51 16.23
N GLN A 20 -14.33 13.25 16.97
CA GLN A 20 -15.23 14.26 16.40
C GLN A 20 -14.48 15.36 15.64
N GLN A 21 -13.35 15.84 16.18
CA GLN A 21 -12.50 16.82 15.48
C GLN A 21 -11.87 16.23 14.22
N PHE A 22 -11.46 14.96 14.26
CA PHE A 22 -10.95 14.25 13.08
C PHE A 22 -12.02 14.15 11.98
N GLU A 23 -13.25 13.74 12.32
CA GLU A 23 -14.37 13.65 11.35
C GLU A 23 -14.68 15.02 10.74
N THR A 24 -14.75 16.06 11.56
CA THR A 24 -14.97 17.44 11.08
C THR A 24 -13.86 17.87 10.10
N LEU A 25 -12.60 17.62 10.45
CA LEU A 25 -11.47 17.93 9.59
C LEU A 25 -11.52 17.13 8.27
N LEU A 26 -11.90 15.86 8.34
CA LEU A 26 -12.02 14.98 7.17
C LEU A 26 -13.09 15.52 6.21
N ASP A 27 -14.23 15.95 6.72
CA ASP A 27 -15.31 16.56 5.94
C ASP A 27 -14.85 17.88 5.29
N GLU A 28 -14.16 18.74 6.03
CA GLU A 28 -13.65 20.01 5.52
C GLU A 28 -12.57 19.83 4.44
N LEU A 29 -11.68 18.85 4.59
CA LEU A 29 -10.66 18.53 3.59
C LEU A 29 -11.26 17.94 2.31
N GLY A 30 -12.41 17.31 2.41
CA GLY A 30 -13.13 16.71 1.29
C GLY A 30 -12.39 15.54 0.62
N GLN A 31 -12.92 15.11 -0.52
CA GLN A 31 -12.39 13.95 -1.23
C GLN A 31 -11.15 14.24 -2.09
N ASN A 32 -10.92 15.50 -2.45
CA ASN A 32 -9.81 15.91 -3.31
C ASN A 32 -8.53 16.28 -2.51
N ARG A 33 -8.45 15.86 -1.25
CA ARG A 33 -7.27 16.10 -0.41
C ARG A 33 -6.03 15.43 -0.99
N THR A 34 -4.93 16.13 -0.99
CA THR A 34 -3.62 15.60 -1.41
C THR A 34 -2.86 14.94 -0.26
N ALA A 35 -3.16 15.29 0.98
CA ALA A 35 -2.54 14.70 2.16
C ALA A 35 -3.15 13.33 2.46
N ARG A 36 -2.31 12.37 2.82
CA ARG A 36 -2.69 11.08 3.39
C ARG A 36 -2.84 11.19 4.88
N LEU A 37 -3.87 10.58 5.42
CA LEU A 37 -4.24 10.69 6.82
C LEU A 37 -4.01 9.36 7.53
N THR A 38 -3.50 9.44 8.75
CA THR A 38 -3.42 8.33 9.69
C THR A 38 -3.84 8.83 11.04
N TYR A 39 -4.80 8.16 11.66
CA TYR A 39 -5.28 8.51 12.98
C TYR A 39 -5.21 7.30 13.91
N ASP A 40 -4.70 7.51 15.11
CA ASP A 40 -4.62 6.49 16.15
C ASP A 40 -4.96 7.11 17.50
N ARG A 41 -6.19 6.90 17.96
CA ARG A 41 -6.66 7.20 19.33
C ARG A 41 -6.19 8.54 19.86
N GLY A 42 -6.51 9.61 19.13
CA GLY A 42 -6.20 10.99 19.51
C GLY A 42 -4.92 11.56 18.89
N LYS A 43 -4.21 10.83 18.06
CA LYS A 43 -3.07 11.33 17.29
C LYS A 43 -3.37 11.29 15.80
N LEU A 44 -3.32 12.44 15.14
CA LEU A 44 -3.50 12.58 13.70
C LEU A 44 -2.15 12.86 13.04
N GLU A 45 -1.75 12.02 12.09
CA GLU A 45 -0.64 12.29 11.19
C GLU A 45 -1.18 12.62 9.80
N MET A 46 -0.72 13.72 9.23
CA MET A 46 -0.96 14.12 7.85
C MET A 46 0.36 14.08 7.09
N MET A 47 0.40 13.37 5.97
CA MET A 47 1.59 13.21 5.15
C MET A 47 1.29 13.65 3.72
N THR A 48 2.17 14.46 3.12
CA THR A 48 2.10 14.81 1.70
C THR A 48 2.94 13.79 0.92
N PRO A 49 2.32 12.94 0.07
CA PRO A 49 3.05 11.97 -0.71
C PRO A 49 3.96 12.66 -1.74
N LEU A 50 5.07 12.03 -2.06
CA LEU A 50 5.97 12.43 -3.13
C LEU A 50 5.63 11.63 -4.41
N GLU A 51 6.18 12.07 -5.54
CA GLU A 51 5.99 11.37 -6.84
C GLU A 51 6.42 9.91 -6.79
N GLU A 52 7.39 9.58 -5.93
CA GLU A 52 7.90 8.24 -5.71
C GLU A 52 6.84 7.29 -5.16
N HIS A 53 5.96 7.76 -4.26
CA HIS A 53 4.84 6.95 -3.76
C HIS A 53 3.92 6.55 -4.90
N GLU A 54 3.52 7.52 -5.71
CA GLU A 54 2.63 7.30 -6.85
C GLU A 54 3.26 6.38 -7.89
N ARG A 55 4.54 6.60 -8.18
CA ARG A 55 5.28 5.79 -9.15
C ARG A 55 5.39 4.33 -8.69
N CYS A 56 5.81 4.09 -7.46
CA CYS A 56 5.93 2.74 -6.91
C CYS A 56 4.58 2.03 -6.88
N SER A 57 3.52 2.73 -6.44
CA SER A 57 2.17 2.18 -6.38
C SER A 57 1.66 1.76 -7.76
N ARG A 58 1.86 2.59 -8.80
CA ARG A 58 1.47 2.27 -10.18
C ARG A 58 2.23 1.07 -10.76
N LEU A 59 3.53 0.95 -10.46
CA LEU A 59 4.32 -0.19 -10.91
C LEU A 59 3.86 -1.48 -10.23
N ILE A 60 3.59 -1.45 -8.93
CA ILE A 60 3.06 -2.59 -8.19
C ILE A 60 1.66 -2.94 -8.69
N GLU A 61 0.80 -1.95 -8.97
CA GLU A 61 -0.52 -2.19 -9.57
C GLU A 61 -0.41 -2.89 -10.94
N SER A 62 0.52 -2.44 -11.79
CA SER A 62 0.75 -3.08 -13.09
C SER A 62 1.20 -4.54 -12.94
N LEU A 63 2.07 -4.83 -11.97
CA LEU A 63 2.48 -6.19 -11.62
C LEU A 63 1.28 -7.01 -11.13
N MET A 64 0.47 -6.46 -10.23
CA MET A 64 -0.70 -7.14 -9.66
C MET A 64 -1.73 -7.50 -10.73
N LEU A 65 -1.93 -6.64 -11.74
CA LEU A 65 -2.81 -6.93 -12.87
C LEU A 65 -2.30 -8.12 -13.70
N VAL A 66 -0.98 -8.22 -13.91
CA VAL A 66 -0.39 -9.37 -14.61
C VAL A 66 -0.51 -10.65 -13.77
N VAL A 67 -0.31 -10.57 -12.43
CA VAL A 67 -0.54 -11.71 -11.53
C VAL A 67 -1.98 -12.18 -11.62
N ALA A 68 -2.93 -11.26 -11.55
CA ALA A 68 -4.36 -11.57 -11.61
C ALA A 68 -4.74 -12.24 -12.93
N ASP A 69 -4.26 -11.71 -14.06
CA ASP A 69 -4.49 -12.25 -15.40
C ASP A 69 -3.94 -13.67 -15.54
N GLU A 70 -2.69 -13.89 -15.18
CA GLU A 70 -2.04 -15.21 -15.29
C GLU A 70 -2.61 -16.24 -14.30
N MET A 71 -3.12 -15.81 -13.15
CA MET A 71 -3.73 -16.70 -12.16
C MET A 71 -5.24 -16.85 -12.35
N GLU A 72 -5.82 -16.16 -13.34
CA GLU A 72 -7.26 -16.18 -13.64
C GLU A 72 -8.12 -15.78 -12.41
N VAL A 73 -7.59 -14.85 -11.58
CA VAL A 73 -8.28 -14.29 -10.42
C VAL A 73 -8.71 -12.87 -10.69
N GLN A 74 -9.85 -12.49 -10.15
CA GLN A 74 -10.29 -11.10 -10.22
C GLN A 74 -9.56 -10.26 -9.17
N ILE A 75 -9.13 -9.07 -9.57
CA ILE A 75 -8.54 -8.09 -8.69
C ILE A 75 -9.27 -6.76 -8.83
N ASN A 76 -9.62 -6.16 -7.71
CA ASN A 76 -10.19 -4.83 -7.64
C ASN A 76 -9.19 -3.90 -6.94
N ALA A 77 -8.45 -3.12 -7.73
CA ALA A 77 -7.55 -2.10 -7.22
C ALA A 77 -8.37 -0.87 -6.78
N ILE A 78 -8.31 -0.56 -5.50
CA ILE A 78 -9.03 0.58 -4.93
C ILE A 78 -8.15 1.80 -4.67
N GLY A 79 -6.85 1.69 -4.98
CA GLY A 79 -5.88 2.76 -4.82
C GLY A 79 -5.64 3.13 -3.36
N SER A 80 -5.30 4.39 -3.15
CA SER A 80 -5.11 4.97 -1.81
C SER A 80 -6.45 5.40 -1.23
N VAL A 81 -7.13 4.49 -0.54
CA VAL A 81 -8.41 4.71 0.12
C VAL A 81 -8.21 4.83 1.63
N LEU A 82 -9.02 5.67 2.28
CA LEU A 82 -9.00 5.82 3.74
C LEU A 82 -9.78 4.68 4.38
N LEU A 83 -9.10 3.83 5.13
CA LEU A 83 -9.67 2.70 5.88
C LEU A 83 -9.97 3.12 7.31
N LYS A 84 -11.22 2.96 7.77
CA LYS A 84 -11.71 3.53 9.01
C LYS A 84 -12.38 2.49 9.91
N ARG A 85 -12.03 2.52 11.21
CA ARG A 85 -12.70 1.80 12.31
C ARG A 85 -12.99 2.80 13.42
N ALA A 86 -14.19 3.39 13.38
CA ALA A 86 -14.63 4.40 14.35
C ALA A 86 -14.68 3.86 15.78
N ASP A 87 -15.13 2.62 15.95
CA ASP A 87 -15.20 1.92 17.23
C ASP A 87 -13.84 1.69 17.90
N LEU A 88 -12.76 1.62 17.10
CA LEU A 88 -11.39 1.48 17.58
C LEU A 88 -10.61 2.81 17.60
N GLY A 89 -11.21 3.88 17.07
CA GLY A 89 -10.53 5.16 16.89
C GLY A 89 -9.27 5.04 16.03
N CYS A 90 -9.34 4.25 14.95
CA CYS A 90 -8.22 3.98 14.07
C CYS A 90 -8.56 4.29 12.62
N VAL A 91 -7.63 4.97 11.93
CA VAL A 91 -7.69 5.26 10.50
C VAL A 91 -6.31 5.11 9.88
N ALA A 92 -6.24 4.51 8.71
CA ALA A 92 -5.05 4.50 7.87
C ALA A 92 -5.39 4.66 6.40
N GLN A 93 -4.46 5.23 5.65
CA GLN A 93 -4.57 5.39 4.21
C GLN A 93 -3.30 4.81 3.56
N PRO A 94 -3.32 3.52 3.14
CA PRO A 94 -2.22 2.90 2.42
C PRO A 94 -1.99 3.56 1.06
N ASP A 95 -0.84 3.33 0.44
CA ASP A 95 -0.53 3.83 -0.90
C ASP A 95 -1.34 3.13 -1.99
N ALA A 96 -1.62 1.84 -1.83
CA ALA A 96 -2.54 1.08 -2.66
C ALA A 96 -3.20 -0.04 -1.84
N SER A 97 -4.39 -0.46 -2.27
CA SER A 97 -5.12 -1.56 -1.65
C SER A 97 -5.85 -2.38 -2.70
N TYR A 98 -5.96 -3.68 -2.46
CA TYR A 98 -6.52 -4.63 -3.42
C TYR A 98 -7.49 -5.60 -2.74
N TYR A 99 -8.61 -5.85 -3.42
CA TYR A 99 -9.50 -6.97 -3.14
C TYR A 99 -9.37 -8.02 -4.23
N LEU A 100 -9.38 -9.28 -3.84
CA LEU A 100 -9.30 -10.43 -4.73
C LEU A 100 -10.66 -11.13 -4.93
N THR A 101 -11.74 -10.40 -4.69
CA THR A 101 -13.11 -10.91 -4.81
C THR A 101 -13.94 -10.10 -5.79
N GLU A 102 -14.83 -10.81 -6.52
CA GLU A 102 -15.65 -10.22 -7.59
C GLU A 102 -16.69 -9.18 -7.15
N LYS A 103 -17.02 -9.05 -5.86
CA LYS A 103 -18.30 -8.46 -5.45
C LYS A 103 -18.25 -7.44 -4.32
N ILE A 104 -17.16 -6.73 -4.13
CA ILE A 104 -17.21 -5.61 -3.20
C ILE A 104 -17.74 -4.38 -3.94
N ARG A 105 -18.99 -4.05 -3.71
CA ARG A 105 -19.52 -2.73 -4.05
C ARG A 105 -18.98 -1.75 -3.02
N LEU A 106 -18.05 -0.92 -3.45
CA LEU A 106 -17.52 0.16 -2.64
C LEU A 106 -18.51 1.33 -2.67
N PRO A 107 -19.19 1.63 -1.57
CA PRO A 107 -20.19 2.71 -1.53
C PRO A 107 -19.54 4.07 -1.71
N ASN A 108 -18.29 4.22 -1.28
CA ASN A 108 -17.48 5.40 -1.45
C ASN A 108 -16.05 5.00 -1.82
N ARG A 109 -15.49 5.58 -2.88
CA ARG A 109 -14.11 5.30 -3.30
C ARG A 109 -13.06 6.05 -2.49
N ALA A 110 -13.44 7.04 -1.69
CA ALA A 110 -12.52 7.83 -0.88
C ALA A 110 -12.33 7.28 0.54
N GLU A 111 -13.35 6.61 1.09
CA GLU A 111 -13.38 6.10 2.46
C GLU A 111 -14.09 4.76 2.54
N LEU A 112 -13.56 3.86 3.34
CA LEU A 112 -14.17 2.56 3.66
C LEU A 112 -14.34 2.41 5.18
N ASP A 113 -15.57 2.24 5.60
CA ASP A 113 -15.90 1.84 6.97
C ASP A 113 -15.75 0.32 7.09
N LEU A 114 -14.71 -0.11 7.76
CA LEU A 114 -14.40 -1.53 7.97
C LEU A 114 -15.27 -2.20 9.05
N ASN A 115 -16.24 -1.47 9.64
CA ASN A 115 -17.33 -2.09 10.39
C ASN A 115 -18.41 -2.67 9.46
N GLN A 116 -18.50 -2.15 8.23
CA GLN A 116 -19.52 -2.53 7.25
C GLN A 116 -18.94 -3.29 6.05
N THR A 117 -17.66 -3.10 5.79
CA THR A 117 -16.97 -3.69 4.64
C THR A 117 -15.75 -4.46 5.15
N PRO A 118 -15.47 -5.69 4.68
CA PRO A 118 -14.25 -6.39 5.05
C PRO A 118 -13.01 -5.59 4.64
N PRO A 119 -11.89 -5.75 5.35
CA PRO A 119 -10.64 -5.11 4.95
C PRO A 119 -10.16 -5.62 3.57
N PRO A 120 -9.39 -4.83 2.81
CA PRO A 120 -8.76 -5.32 1.59
C PRO A 120 -7.79 -6.47 1.89
N ASP A 121 -7.66 -7.39 0.91
CA ASP A 121 -6.80 -8.57 1.04
C ASP A 121 -5.33 -8.21 1.12
N ILE A 122 -4.91 -7.20 0.34
CA ILE A 122 -3.53 -6.70 0.33
C ILE A 122 -3.54 -5.18 0.44
N ALA A 123 -2.69 -4.64 1.32
CA ALA A 123 -2.35 -3.22 1.37
C ALA A 123 -0.87 -3.02 1.05
N VAL A 124 -0.56 -1.97 0.29
CA VAL A 124 0.82 -1.58 -0.06
C VAL A 124 1.13 -0.25 0.61
N GLU A 125 2.26 -0.20 1.28
CA GLU A 125 2.82 0.97 1.94
C GLU A 125 4.19 1.28 1.35
N VAL A 126 4.33 2.43 0.72
CA VAL A 126 5.63 2.95 0.27
C VAL A 126 6.17 3.87 1.34
N ALA A 127 7.31 3.56 1.90
CA ALA A 127 7.93 4.32 2.98
C ALA A 127 9.25 4.96 2.52
N ILE A 128 9.33 6.28 2.60
CA ILE A 128 10.54 7.07 2.33
C ILE A 128 11.10 7.56 3.66
N THR A 129 10.23 8.01 4.55
CA THR A 129 10.57 8.42 5.90
C THR A 129 9.76 7.63 6.92
N LYS A 130 10.26 7.53 8.14
CA LYS A 130 9.59 6.80 9.21
C LYS A 130 8.39 7.60 9.73
N SER A 131 7.22 6.97 9.80
CA SER A 131 6.05 7.52 10.49
C SER A 131 6.30 7.60 12.01
N SER A 132 5.71 8.62 12.65
CA SER A 132 5.69 8.76 14.10
C SER A 132 4.64 7.86 14.78
N LEU A 133 3.67 7.36 14.00
CA LEU A 133 2.66 6.42 14.45
C LEU A 133 3.09 4.99 14.14
N ASN A 134 2.67 4.05 14.98
CA ASN A 134 2.90 2.64 14.73
C ASN A 134 1.90 2.12 13.67
N ARG A 135 2.26 2.27 12.38
CA ARG A 135 1.42 1.88 11.25
C ARG A 135 0.99 0.41 11.32
N PHE A 136 1.88 -0.50 11.73
CA PHE A 136 1.55 -1.92 11.85
C PHE A 136 0.51 -2.21 12.93
N ALA A 137 0.57 -1.52 14.07
CA ALA A 137 -0.46 -1.65 15.10
C ALA A 137 -1.82 -1.16 14.60
N ILE A 138 -1.84 -0.07 13.81
CA ILE A 138 -3.06 0.46 13.20
C ILE A 138 -3.59 -0.52 12.15
N TYR A 139 -2.76 -1.02 11.24
CA TYR A 139 -3.16 -2.00 10.23
C TYR A 139 -3.68 -3.31 10.86
N ALA A 140 -3.06 -3.77 11.95
CA ALA A 140 -3.55 -4.93 12.68
C ALA A 140 -4.93 -4.68 13.32
N ALA A 141 -5.16 -3.49 13.90
CA ALA A 141 -6.46 -3.09 14.43
C ALA A 141 -7.53 -2.97 13.32
N LEU A 142 -7.13 -2.53 12.12
CA LEU A 142 -7.99 -2.49 10.93
C LEU A 142 -8.23 -3.88 10.34
N GLY A 143 -7.49 -4.91 10.76
CA GLY A 143 -7.66 -6.29 10.32
C GLY A 143 -7.10 -6.58 8.92
N LEU A 144 -6.13 -5.81 8.42
CA LEU A 144 -5.52 -6.03 7.11
C LEU A 144 -4.74 -7.36 7.09
N PRO A 145 -5.13 -8.37 6.30
CA PRO A 145 -4.51 -9.68 6.35
C PRO A 145 -3.09 -9.72 5.81
N GLU A 146 -2.79 -8.91 4.79
CA GLU A 146 -1.47 -8.85 4.17
C GLU A 146 -1.04 -7.40 3.93
N VAL A 147 0.21 -7.07 4.30
CA VAL A 147 0.81 -5.74 4.06
C VAL A 147 2.15 -5.89 3.36
N TRP A 148 2.31 -5.19 2.25
CA TRP A 148 3.56 -5.05 1.52
C TRP A 148 4.18 -3.71 1.86
N GLN A 149 5.32 -3.70 2.52
CA GLN A 149 6.04 -2.49 2.88
C GLN A 149 7.28 -2.33 2.00
N TYR A 150 7.24 -1.34 1.13
CA TYR A 150 8.37 -0.99 0.28
C TYR A 150 9.10 0.23 0.83
N TRP A 151 10.31 0.01 1.33
CA TRP A 151 11.21 1.07 1.76
C TRP A 151 12.07 1.54 0.62
N THR A 152 12.11 2.85 0.36
CA THR A 152 12.98 3.44 -0.65
C THR A 152 13.58 4.74 -0.15
N THR A 153 14.58 5.25 -0.87
CA THR A 153 15.21 6.54 -0.60
C THR A 153 15.01 7.46 -1.79
N ILE A 154 14.93 8.76 -1.51
CA ILE A 154 14.88 9.78 -2.56
C ILE A 154 16.24 9.89 -3.23
N GLY A 155 16.29 9.79 -4.54
CA GLY A 155 17.53 9.92 -5.32
C GLY A 155 17.36 9.49 -6.77
N ASP A 156 18.48 9.43 -7.50
CA ASP A 156 18.50 9.10 -8.95
C ASP A 156 17.99 7.68 -9.27
N HIS A 157 17.78 6.85 -8.24
CA HIS A 157 17.31 5.46 -8.35
C HIS A 157 16.23 5.14 -7.32
N VAL A 158 15.07 5.72 -7.50
CA VAL A 158 13.88 5.57 -6.64
C VAL A 158 13.51 4.10 -6.38
N LEU A 159 13.81 3.21 -7.31
CA LEU A 159 13.44 1.79 -7.21
C LEU A 159 14.51 0.91 -6.55
N LYS A 160 15.58 1.50 -5.99
CA LYS A 160 16.50 0.79 -5.10
C LYS A 160 15.97 0.84 -3.68
N GLY A 161 15.10 -0.10 -3.39
CA GLY A 161 14.47 -0.22 -2.09
C GLY A 161 14.53 -1.65 -1.55
N ASN A 162 13.82 -1.87 -0.48
CA ASN A 162 13.60 -3.17 0.11
C ASN A 162 12.10 -3.39 0.28
N LEU A 163 11.59 -4.53 -0.20
CA LEU A 163 10.21 -4.93 0.00
C LEU A 163 10.14 -6.03 1.05
N LEU A 164 9.30 -5.80 2.04
CA LEU A 164 8.97 -6.77 3.08
C LEU A 164 7.47 -7.07 3.01
N ILE A 165 7.13 -8.34 3.02
CA ILE A 165 5.75 -8.83 3.03
C ILE A 165 5.44 -9.31 4.43
N TYR A 166 4.27 -8.95 4.94
CA TYR A 166 3.82 -9.30 6.27
C TYR A 166 2.41 -9.88 6.24
N GLN A 167 2.20 -10.92 7.02
CA GLN A 167 0.90 -11.54 7.27
C GLN A 167 0.42 -11.22 8.68
N LEU A 168 -0.85 -10.87 8.82
CA LEU A 168 -1.48 -10.71 10.12
C LEU A 168 -1.78 -12.10 10.74
N GLN A 169 -1.15 -12.40 11.86
CA GLN A 169 -1.36 -13.64 12.61
C GLN A 169 -1.58 -13.31 14.08
N ASN A 170 -2.71 -13.72 14.65
CA ASN A 170 -3.06 -13.49 16.05
C ASN A 170 -2.90 -12.02 16.51
N GLY A 171 -3.28 -11.06 15.63
CA GLY A 171 -3.22 -9.62 15.91
C GLY A 171 -1.82 -9.00 15.78
N GLN A 172 -0.84 -9.73 15.28
CA GLN A 172 0.53 -9.26 15.03
C GLN A 172 0.98 -9.59 13.61
N TYR A 173 1.85 -8.75 13.06
CA TYR A 173 2.42 -9.02 11.74
C TYR A 173 3.68 -9.88 11.84
N VAL A 174 3.67 -10.96 11.07
CA VAL A 174 4.82 -11.86 10.87
C VAL A 174 5.34 -11.66 9.45
N GLN A 175 6.65 -11.46 9.31
CA GLN A 175 7.28 -11.33 8.01
C GLN A 175 7.28 -12.65 7.25
N CYS A 176 6.90 -12.57 5.96
CA CYS A 176 6.87 -13.69 5.02
C CYS A 176 7.87 -13.49 3.90
N LEU A 177 8.44 -14.58 3.39
CA LEU A 177 9.29 -14.53 2.19
C LEU A 177 8.47 -14.34 0.92
N ASN A 178 7.32 -14.99 0.87
CA ASN A 178 6.36 -14.95 -0.23
C ASN A 178 5.06 -14.29 0.23
N SER A 179 4.29 -13.78 -0.73
CA SER A 179 2.94 -13.32 -0.48
C SER A 179 2.06 -14.46 0.03
N PRO A 180 1.39 -14.33 1.19
CA PRO A 180 0.37 -15.29 1.62
C PRO A 180 -0.77 -15.44 0.61
N THR A 181 -1.17 -14.35 -0.02
CA THR A 181 -2.23 -14.34 -1.04
C THR A 181 -1.79 -15.00 -2.35
N PHE A 182 -0.51 -14.81 -2.72
CA PHE A 182 0.11 -15.43 -3.90
C PHE A 182 1.36 -16.22 -3.50
N PRO A 183 1.23 -17.47 -2.99
CA PRO A 183 2.35 -18.20 -2.37
C PRO A 183 3.54 -18.47 -3.30
N PHE A 184 3.34 -18.40 -4.61
CA PHE A 184 4.42 -18.51 -5.61
C PHE A 184 5.23 -17.22 -5.77
N LEU A 185 4.74 -16.06 -5.26
CA LEU A 185 5.33 -14.74 -5.49
C LEU A 185 6.20 -14.29 -4.31
N PRO A 186 7.53 -14.39 -4.40
CA PRO A 186 8.43 -13.91 -3.37
C PRO A 186 8.62 -12.38 -3.47
N ALA A 187 8.84 -11.72 -2.34
CA ALA A 187 9.16 -10.30 -2.25
C ALA A 187 10.34 -9.91 -3.17
N LYS A 188 11.35 -10.78 -3.25
CA LYS A 188 12.51 -10.61 -4.12
C LYS A 188 12.11 -10.43 -5.59
N ARG A 189 11.13 -11.20 -6.07
CA ARG A 189 10.71 -11.12 -7.48
C ARG A 189 9.99 -9.81 -7.79
N VAL A 190 9.22 -9.27 -6.83
CA VAL A 190 8.62 -7.94 -6.95
C VAL A 190 9.71 -6.86 -7.03
N LEU A 191 10.75 -6.93 -6.19
CA LEU A 191 11.89 -6.02 -6.24
C LEU A 191 12.63 -6.07 -7.59
N GLU A 192 12.86 -7.26 -8.11
CA GLU A 192 13.48 -7.45 -9.43
C GLU A 192 12.65 -6.82 -10.55
N PHE A 193 11.33 -6.94 -10.49
CA PHE A 193 10.44 -6.29 -11.45
C PHE A 193 10.53 -4.76 -11.35
N LEU A 194 10.52 -4.19 -10.15
CA LEU A 194 10.67 -2.75 -9.96
C LEU A 194 11.99 -2.23 -10.53
N ASP A 195 13.10 -2.90 -10.25
CA ASP A 195 14.43 -2.58 -10.78
C ASP A 195 14.50 -2.72 -12.32
N GLN A 196 13.90 -3.77 -12.86
CA GLN A 196 13.81 -3.99 -14.31
C GLN A 196 12.98 -2.91 -15.00
N SER A 197 11.89 -2.46 -14.37
CA SER A 197 11.03 -1.40 -14.93
C SER A 197 11.78 -0.10 -15.20
N ASP A 198 12.80 0.20 -14.40
CA ASP A 198 13.71 1.35 -14.65
C ASP A 198 14.74 1.08 -15.74
N LYS A 199 15.27 -0.13 -15.82
CA LYS A 199 16.37 -0.47 -16.72
C LYS A 199 15.93 -0.69 -18.16
N ILE A 200 14.81 -1.39 -18.36
CA ILE A 200 14.34 -1.83 -19.67
C ILE A 200 12.95 -1.28 -20.03
N GLY A 201 12.34 -0.48 -19.15
CA GLY A 201 11.00 0.07 -19.32
C GLY A 201 9.89 -0.89 -18.88
N LEU A 202 8.75 -0.30 -18.48
CA LEU A 202 7.63 -1.02 -17.88
C LEU A 202 7.09 -2.15 -18.78
N ALA A 203 6.84 -1.87 -20.06
CA ALA A 203 6.25 -2.85 -20.97
C ALA A 203 7.11 -4.12 -21.10
N GLN A 204 8.42 -3.96 -21.23
CA GLN A 204 9.34 -5.09 -21.34
C GLN A 204 9.50 -5.82 -20.00
N ALA A 205 9.55 -5.10 -18.88
CA ALA A 205 9.58 -5.69 -17.54
C ALA A 205 8.32 -6.53 -17.25
N LEU A 206 7.13 -6.06 -17.66
CA LEU A 206 5.87 -6.83 -17.55
C LEU A 206 5.92 -8.12 -18.40
N THR A 207 6.48 -8.05 -19.62
CA THR A 207 6.65 -9.25 -20.47
C THR A 207 7.55 -10.29 -19.79
N VAL A 208 8.70 -9.86 -19.26
CA VAL A 208 9.63 -10.73 -18.52
C VAL A 208 8.97 -11.30 -17.25
N PHE A 209 8.20 -10.50 -16.56
CA PHE A 209 7.49 -10.92 -15.34
C PHE A 209 6.39 -11.95 -15.67
N ARG A 210 5.63 -11.74 -16.74
CA ARG A 210 4.60 -12.67 -17.24
C ARG A 210 5.22 -14.02 -17.58
N SER A 211 6.29 -14.06 -18.36
CA SER A 211 6.99 -15.31 -18.71
C SER A 211 7.45 -16.07 -17.46
N TRP A 212 7.96 -15.35 -16.46
CA TRP A 212 8.35 -15.97 -15.19
C TRP A 212 7.15 -16.61 -14.45
N ILE A 213 5.97 -15.96 -14.41
CA ILE A 213 4.78 -16.58 -13.79
C ILE A 213 4.39 -17.86 -14.51
N GLN A 214 4.41 -17.86 -15.85
CA GLN A 214 4.08 -19.02 -16.66
C GLN A 214 5.04 -20.20 -16.41
N GLU A 215 6.33 -19.93 -16.24
CA GLU A 215 7.32 -20.93 -15.82
C GLU A 215 6.99 -21.51 -14.44
N GLN A 216 6.62 -20.66 -13.45
CA GLN A 216 6.24 -21.14 -12.11
C GLN A 216 4.99 -22.03 -12.14
N ARG A 217 4.01 -21.70 -12.98
CA ARG A 217 2.81 -22.54 -13.15
C ARG A 217 3.16 -23.92 -13.73
N SER A 218 4.02 -23.95 -14.74
CA SER A 218 4.45 -25.21 -15.39
C SER A 218 5.25 -26.13 -14.46
N LEU A 219 5.94 -25.58 -13.45
CA LEU A 219 6.71 -26.37 -12.47
C LEU A 219 5.82 -26.97 -11.36
N ASN A 220 4.62 -26.43 -11.17
CA ASN A 220 3.68 -26.87 -10.12
C ASN A 220 2.51 -27.72 -10.64
N THR A 221 2.50 -28.00 -11.93
CA THR A 221 1.57 -28.92 -12.63
C THR A 221 2.23 -30.25 -12.86
#